data_a0ac1841529fffa9739266704b21916e
#
_entry.id   a0ac1841529fffa9739266704b21916e
#
_cell.length_a   1.000
_cell.length_b   1.000
_cell.length_c   1.000
_cell.angle_alpha   90.00
_cell.angle_beta   90.00
_cell.angle_gamma   90.00
#
_symmetry.space_group_name_H-M   'P 1'
#
loop_
_entity.id
_entity.type
_entity.pdbx_description
1 polymer ?
#
loop_
_entity_poly.entity_id
_entity_poly.type
_entity_poly.pdbx_seq_one_letter_code
_entity_poly.pdbx_strand_id
1 'polypeptide(L)'
;MALVLNDRVKETSTTTGTGDFTLAGAVTDFESFNSGIGTGNTTYYAIVNPNKDEWEVGLGTLSASTTLQRTTIISSSNSDAAVTFTSGTKDVFCTLPALKSVVKDASDNTNFADDEKIIFGTGTDLEIFHDTTGGGTDNIIQTPNVSHNLRLKSDSILLQARNGSSLASFSNGGTATLAYAGNAKISTTNTGIQTTGTVNINGAYTFPTSDGTTNQILETNGSGTLSFVDKPAAGASEGFAVAMAIAL
;
A
#
# COMPACT_ATOMS: atom_id res chain seq x y z
N MET A 1 -15.95 -21.38 2.13
CA MET A 1 -17.01 -20.50 1.59
C MET A 1 -16.31 -19.41 0.79
N ALA A 2 -16.51 -19.38 -0.52
CA ALA A 2 -15.93 -18.38 -1.41
C ALA A 2 -17.04 -17.48 -1.97
N LEU A 3 -16.74 -16.21 -2.27
CA LEU A 3 -17.61 -15.36 -3.08
C LEU A 3 -17.41 -15.77 -4.55
N VAL A 4 -18.47 -16.24 -5.19
CA VAL A 4 -18.48 -16.67 -6.58
C VAL A 4 -19.48 -15.81 -7.35
N LEU A 5 -19.06 -15.20 -8.43
CA LEU A 5 -19.90 -14.54 -9.42
C LEU A 5 -19.75 -15.28 -10.74
N ASN A 6 -20.85 -15.55 -11.41
CA ASN A 6 -20.82 -16.18 -12.71
C ASN A 6 -21.89 -15.59 -13.63
N ASP A 7 -21.61 -15.61 -14.92
CA ASP A 7 -22.53 -15.10 -15.93
C ASP A 7 -23.67 -16.09 -16.18
N ARG A 8 -24.84 -15.55 -16.58
CA ARG A 8 -25.99 -16.36 -17.01
C ARG A 8 -26.53 -17.34 -15.96
N VAL A 9 -26.36 -17.04 -14.65
CA VAL A 9 -26.99 -17.80 -13.57
C VAL A 9 -28.34 -17.20 -13.27
N LYS A 10 -29.42 -17.93 -13.57
CA LYS A 10 -30.80 -17.50 -13.31
C LYS A 10 -31.72 -18.68 -13.09
N GLU A 11 -32.48 -18.63 -12.02
CA GLU A 11 -33.56 -19.57 -11.72
C GLU A 11 -34.84 -18.79 -11.39
N THR A 12 -35.95 -19.51 -11.25
CA THR A 12 -37.21 -18.96 -10.71
C THR A 12 -37.45 -19.46 -9.30
N SER A 13 -38.35 -18.76 -8.59
CA SER A 13 -38.83 -19.17 -7.27
C SER A 13 -40.28 -18.73 -7.03
N THR A 14 -41.03 -19.56 -6.32
CA THR A 14 -42.39 -19.19 -5.83
C THR A 14 -42.39 -18.94 -4.33
N THR A 15 -41.22 -18.95 -3.66
CA THR A 15 -41.10 -18.71 -2.22
C THR A 15 -41.70 -17.36 -1.82
N THR A 16 -42.37 -17.33 -0.67
CA THR A 16 -42.96 -16.15 -0.08
C THR A 16 -42.36 -15.83 1.28
N GLY A 17 -42.58 -14.61 1.77
CA GLY A 17 -42.05 -14.19 3.07
C GLY A 17 -40.60 -13.69 3.03
N THR A 18 -39.95 -13.68 4.20
CA THR A 18 -38.62 -13.15 4.41
C THR A 18 -37.53 -14.23 4.52
N GLY A 19 -37.92 -15.51 4.44
CA GLY A 19 -36.99 -16.65 4.62
C GLY A 19 -36.11 -16.93 3.40
N ASP A 20 -35.43 -18.08 3.47
CA ASP A 20 -34.58 -18.58 2.40
C ASP A 20 -35.42 -18.90 1.15
N PHE A 21 -34.83 -18.72 -0.02
CA PHE A 21 -35.51 -18.99 -1.29
C PHE A 21 -35.26 -20.41 -1.77
N THR A 22 -36.34 -21.14 -2.08
CA THR A 22 -36.26 -22.40 -2.81
C THR A 22 -36.22 -22.11 -4.30
N LEU A 23 -35.14 -22.51 -4.95
CA LEU A 23 -34.89 -22.36 -6.37
C LEU A 23 -35.51 -23.50 -7.15
N ALA A 24 -36.12 -23.20 -8.28
CA ALA A 24 -36.93 -24.14 -9.06
C ALA A 24 -36.20 -24.74 -10.28
N GLY A 25 -34.92 -24.45 -10.44
CA GLY A 25 -34.08 -24.86 -11.57
C GLY A 25 -33.86 -23.75 -12.59
N ALA A 26 -32.86 -23.96 -13.44
CA ALA A 26 -32.42 -22.98 -14.43
C ALA A 26 -33.52 -22.59 -15.42
N VAL A 27 -33.58 -21.32 -15.72
CA VAL A 27 -34.39 -20.80 -16.84
C VAL A 27 -33.71 -21.23 -18.15
N THR A 28 -34.47 -21.43 -19.23
CA THR A 28 -33.94 -21.77 -20.55
C THR A 28 -32.77 -20.84 -20.92
N ASP A 29 -31.69 -21.41 -21.42
CA ASP A 29 -30.44 -20.76 -21.81
C ASP A 29 -29.66 -20.11 -20.63
N PHE A 30 -29.99 -20.42 -19.38
CA PHE A 30 -29.26 -20.01 -18.18
C PHE A 30 -28.72 -21.23 -17.43
N GLU A 31 -27.78 -20.98 -16.53
CA GLU A 31 -27.28 -21.97 -15.57
C GLU A 31 -28.05 -21.90 -14.25
N SER A 32 -28.09 -23.04 -13.54
CA SER A 32 -28.59 -23.04 -12.18
C SER A 32 -27.56 -22.42 -11.20
N PHE A 33 -28.03 -21.94 -10.05
CA PHE A 33 -27.12 -21.51 -8.97
C PHE A 33 -26.17 -22.64 -8.53
N ASN A 34 -26.66 -23.89 -8.51
CA ASN A 34 -25.80 -25.01 -8.16
C ASN A 34 -24.68 -25.26 -9.18
N SER A 35 -24.93 -25.06 -10.46
CA SER A 35 -23.91 -25.20 -11.52
C SER A 35 -22.93 -24.01 -11.52
N GLY A 36 -23.46 -22.80 -11.48
CA GLY A 36 -22.64 -21.58 -11.67
C GLY A 36 -21.96 -21.09 -10.39
N ILE A 37 -22.58 -21.30 -9.22
CA ILE A 37 -22.08 -20.82 -7.92
C ILE A 37 -21.51 -21.96 -7.07
N GLY A 38 -22.22 -23.08 -7.01
CA GLY A 38 -21.85 -24.24 -6.19
C GLY A 38 -22.31 -24.12 -4.74
N THR A 39 -22.79 -25.25 -4.20
CA THR A 39 -23.25 -25.35 -2.82
C THR A 39 -22.15 -25.00 -1.82
N GLY A 40 -22.49 -24.24 -0.79
CA GLY A 40 -21.58 -23.76 0.26
C GLY A 40 -20.88 -22.45 -0.06
N ASN A 41 -21.03 -21.89 -1.26
CA ASN A 41 -20.47 -20.61 -1.63
C ASN A 41 -21.47 -19.47 -1.46
N THR A 42 -20.93 -18.24 -1.38
CA THR A 42 -21.71 -17.00 -1.40
C THR A 42 -21.74 -16.41 -2.80
N THR A 43 -22.78 -15.66 -3.11
CA THR A 43 -22.89 -14.89 -4.35
C THR A 43 -23.73 -13.64 -4.12
N TYR A 44 -23.53 -12.62 -4.94
CA TYR A 44 -24.51 -11.56 -5.02
C TYR A 44 -25.70 -11.99 -5.88
N TYR A 45 -26.89 -11.67 -5.41
CA TYR A 45 -28.12 -12.03 -6.08
C TYR A 45 -29.03 -10.81 -6.26
N ALA A 46 -29.92 -10.91 -7.22
CA ALA A 46 -31.14 -10.11 -7.27
C ALA A 46 -32.36 -11.04 -7.33
N ILE A 47 -33.41 -10.64 -6.61
CA ILE A 47 -34.72 -11.26 -6.63
C ILE A 47 -35.69 -10.19 -7.10
N VAL A 48 -36.50 -10.51 -8.10
CA VAL A 48 -37.53 -9.59 -8.62
C VAL A 48 -38.85 -10.33 -8.79
N ASN A 49 -39.94 -9.76 -8.28
CA ASN A 49 -41.29 -10.19 -8.61
C ASN A 49 -41.77 -9.33 -9.80
N PRO A 50 -41.80 -9.86 -11.04
CA PRO A 50 -42.07 -9.04 -12.23
C PRO A 50 -43.46 -8.45 -12.31
N ASN A 51 -44.40 -8.92 -11.50
CA ASN A 51 -45.79 -8.45 -11.49
C ASN A 51 -46.08 -7.56 -10.29
N LYS A 52 -45.12 -7.21 -9.47
CA LYS A 52 -45.27 -6.41 -8.26
C LYS A 52 -44.02 -5.56 -8.03
N ASP A 53 -44.15 -4.49 -7.29
CA ASP A 53 -43.02 -3.67 -6.87
C ASP A 53 -42.34 -4.31 -5.66
N GLU A 54 -41.81 -5.53 -5.86
CA GLU A 54 -41.07 -6.32 -4.87
C GLU A 54 -39.75 -6.75 -5.49
N TRP A 55 -38.66 -6.17 -5.03
CA TRP A 55 -37.32 -6.53 -5.45
C TRP A 55 -36.32 -6.43 -4.31
N GLU A 56 -35.25 -7.21 -4.42
CA GLU A 56 -34.17 -7.23 -3.44
C GLU A 56 -32.84 -7.60 -4.12
N VAL A 57 -31.78 -6.90 -3.74
CA VAL A 57 -30.40 -7.21 -4.11
C VAL A 57 -29.62 -7.47 -2.84
N GLY A 58 -28.87 -8.56 -2.79
CA GLY A 58 -28.17 -8.95 -1.58
C GLY A 58 -26.96 -9.87 -1.81
N LEU A 59 -26.27 -10.17 -0.71
CA LEU A 59 -25.33 -11.27 -0.62
C LEU A 59 -26.08 -12.48 -0.05
N GLY A 60 -26.02 -13.60 -0.76
CA GLY A 60 -26.65 -14.84 -0.33
C GLY A 60 -25.64 -15.98 -0.26
N THR A 61 -26.02 -17.03 0.46
CA THR A 61 -25.29 -18.31 0.53
C THR A 61 -26.13 -19.40 -0.10
N LEU A 62 -25.57 -20.15 -1.05
CA LEU A 62 -26.21 -21.34 -1.57
C LEU A 62 -26.00 -22.46 -0.57
N SER A 63 -26.90 -22.58 0.42
CA SER A 63 -26.78 -23.54 1.54
C SER A 63 -27.06 -24.98 1.13
N ALA A 64 -27.86 -25.18 0.08
CA ALA A 64 -28.10 -26.46 -0.58
C ALA A 64 -28.24 -26.22 -2.09
N SER A 65 -28.27 -27.27 -2.89
CA SER A 65 -28.33 -27.17 -4.36
C SER A 65 -29.52 -26.34 -4.90
N THR A 66 -30.58 -26.21 -4.09
CA THR A 66 -31.81 -25.47 -4.43
C THR A 66 -32.19 -24.45 -3.35
N THR A 67 -31.31 -24.09 -2.41
CA THR A 67 -31.65 -23.17 -1.32
C THR A 67 -30.67 -22.00 -1.29
N LEU A 68 -31.18 -20.81 -1.57
CA LEU A 68 -30.46 -19.55 -1.46
C LEU A 68 -30.87 -18.87 -0.15
N GLN A 69 -29.93 -18.79 0.80
CA GLN A 69 -30.07 -18.01 2.03
C GLN A 69 -29.83 -16.53 1.72
N ARG A 70 -30.66 -15.65 2.23
CA ARG A 70 -30.57 -14.21 2.11
C ARG A 70 -29.71 -13.65 3.26
N THR A 71 -28.37 -13.71 3.10
CA THR A 71 -27.43 -13.46 4.21
C THR A 71 -27.34 -11.96 4.57
N THR A 72 -27.28 -11.09 3.57
CA THR A 72 -27.19 -9.64 3.77
C THR A 72 -27.96 -8.93 2.67
N ILE A 73 -28.88 -8.05 3.03
CA ILE A 73 -29.59 -7.21 2.08
C ILE A 73 -28.74 -5.98 1.80
N ILE A 74 -28.54 -5.65 0.53
CA ILE A 74 -27.77 -4.48 0.07
C ILE A 74 -28.70 -3.36 -0.34
N SER A 75 -29.77 -3.69 -1.10
CA SER A 75 -30.80 -2.74 -1.47
C SER A 75 -32.11 -3.46 -1.74
N SER A 76 -33.24 -2.84 -1.45
CA SER A 76 -34.54 -3.45 -1.64
C SER A 76 -35.68 -2.45 -1.78
N SER A 77 -36.83 -2.92 -2.30
CA SER A 77 -38.09 -2.17 -2.31
C SER A 77 -38.70 -1.96 -0.92
N ASN A 78 -38.09 -2.51 0.13
CA ASN A 78 -38.52 -2.37 1.52
C ASN A 78 -37.50 -1.51 2.33
N SER A 79 -37.11 -0.37 1.79
CA SER A 79 -36.16 0.56 2.43
C SER A 79 -34.86 -0.15 2.89
N ASP A 80 -34.29 -0.97 2.00
CA ASP A 80 -33.08 -1.75 2.19
C ASP A 80 -33.17 -2.82 3.31
N ALA A 81 -34.37 -3.09 3.80
CA ALA A 81 -34.65 -4.25 4.67
C ALA A 81 -35.10 -5.47 3.85
N ALA A 82 -35.14 -6.63 4.49
CA ALA A 82 -35.60 -7.86 3.85
C ALA A 82 -37.04 -7.72 3.35
N VAL A 83 -37.26 -8.05 2.08
CA VAL A 83 -38.59 -7.99 1.46
C VAL A 83 -39.46 -9.17 1.89
N THR A 84 -40.68 -8.92 2.32
CA THR A 84 -41.70 -9.96 2.52
C THR A 84 -42.36 -10.25 1.19
N PHE A 85 -41.73 -11.09 0.39
CA PHE A 85 -42.27 -11.41 -0.94
C PHE A 85 -43.64 -12.08 -0.86
N THR A 86 -44.55 -11.62 -1.70
CA THR A 86 -45.89 -12.20 -1.81
C THR A 86 -45.92 -13.32 -2.86
N SER A 87 -47.11 -13.89 -3.09
CA SER A 87 -47.32 -14.95 -4.11
C SER A 87 -46.97 -14.47 -5.51
N GLY A 88 -46.57 -15.39 -6.35
CA GLY A 88 -46.13 -15.17 -7.75
C GLY A 88 -44.73 -15.77 -8.00
N THR A 89 -44.43 -15.95 -9.26
CA THR A 89 -43.08 -16.42 -9.68
C THR A 89 -42.14 -15.24 -9.66
N LYS A 90 -41.00 -15.38 -8.97
CA LYS A 90 -39.90 -14.41 -8.92
C LYS A 90 -38.78 -14.90 -9.82
N ASP A 91 -38.10 -13.96 -10.44
CA ASP A 91 -36.78 -14.15 -11.06
C ASP A 91 -35.72 -14.03 -9.98
N VAL A 92 -34.79 -14.99 -9.92
CA VAL A 92 -33.63 -15.01 -9.03
C VAL A 92 -32.39 -15.18 -9.88
N PHE A 93 -31.46 -14.23 -9.83
CA PHE A 93 -30.27 -14.28 -10.68
C PHE A 93 -29.02 -13.73 -9.99
N CYS A 94 -27.84 -14.23 -10.40
CA CYS A 94 -26.56 -13.70 -9.99
C CYS A 94 -26.34 -12.32 -10.63
N THR A 95 -25.89 -11.36 -9.86
CA THR A 95 -25.60 -9.98 -10.33
C THR A 95 -24.45 -9.37 -9.53
N LEU A 96 -23.75 -8.41 -10.10
CA LEU A 96 -22.83 -7.57 -9.37
C LEU A 96 -23.55 -6.28 -8.95
N PRO A 97 -23.83 -6.05 -7.65
CA PRO A 97 -24.49 -4.84 -7.18
C PRO A 97 -23.68 -3.59 -7.48
N ALA A 98 -24.33 -2.50 -7.89
CA ALA A 98 -23.66 -1.23 -8.17
C ALA A 98 -22.83 -0.72 -6.98
N LEU A 99 -23.35 -0.88 -5.75
CA LEU A 99 -22.65 -0.50 -4.52
C LEU A 99 -21.42 -1.36 -4.19
N LYS A 100 -21.21 -2.47 -4.91
CA LYS A 100 -20.05 -3.36 -4.76
C LYS A 100 -19.12 -3.33 -5.97
N SER A 101 -19.46 -2.50 -6.95
CA SER A 101 -18.67 -2.36 -8.18
C SER A 101 -17.70 -1.19 -8.05
N VAL A 102 -16.48 -1.39 -8.51
CA VAL A 102 -15.53 -0.29 -8.71
C VAL A 102 -15.88 0.38 -10.03
N VAL A 103 -16.43 1.58 -9.96
CA VAL A 103 -16.86 2.35 -11.12
C VAL A 103 -16.17 3.71 -11.18
N LYS A 104 -16.10 4.28 -12.38
CA LYS A 104 -15.60 5.64 -12.56
C LYS A 104 -16.68 6.66 -12.20
N ASP A 105 -16.27 7.77 -11.59
CA ASP A 105 -17.12 8.94 -11.37
C ASP A 105 -17.31 9.76 -12.68
N ALA A 106 -18.04 10.85 -12.60
CA ALA A 106 -18.29 11.73 -13.75
C ALA A 106 -17.05 12.44 -14.29
N SER A 107 -15.93 12.37 -13.57
CA SER A 107 -14.62 12.93 -13.94
C SER A 107 -13.63 11.86 -14.37
N ASP A 108 -14.09 10.64 -14.64
CA ASP A 108 -13.31 9.46 -15.01
C ASP A 108 -12.34 8.95 -13.91
N ASN A 109 -12.53 9.34 -12.64
CA ASN A 109 -11.75 8.83 -11.52
C ASN A 109 -12.40 7.59 -10.92
N THR A 110 -11.57 6.65 -10.44
CA THR A 110 -11.97 5.57 -9.56
C THR A 110 -11.68 6.00 -8.13
N ASN A 111 -12.74 6.20 -7.33
CA ASN A 111 -12.62 6.64 -5.96
C ASN A 111 -12.80 5.46 -4.99
N PHE A 112 -11.90 5.36 -4.03
CA PHE A 112 -12.01 4.50 -2.86
C PHE A 112 -12.24 5.41 -1.66
N ALA A 113 -13.12 5.03 -0.74
CA ALA A 113 -13.32 5.77 0.49
C ALA A 113 -12.10 5.64 1.42
N ASP A 114 -12.04 6.50 2.44
CA ASP A 114 -11.04 6.39 3.48
C ASP A 114 -11.08 5.00 4.12
N ASP A 115 -9.91 4.46 4.45
CA ASP A 115 -9.71 3.12 4.99
C ASP A 115 -10.11 1.94 4.07
N GLU A 116 -10.67 2.21 2.88
CA GLU A 116 -10.82 1.18 1.84
C GLU A 116 -9.48 0.87 1.18
N LYS A 117 -9.24 -0.41 0.96
CA LYS A 117 -7.94 -0.92 0.50
C LYS A 117 -8.02 -1.53 -0.89
N ILE A 118 -7.04 -1.21 -1.73
CA ILE A 118 -6.72 -2.03 -2.90
C ILE A 118 -5.76 -3.12 -2.42
N ILE A 119 -6.19 -4.39 -2.53
CA ILE A 119 -5.45 -5.54 -2.03
C ILE A 119 -4.98 -6.40 -3.20
N PHE A 120 -3.71 -6.77 -3.19
CA PHE A 120 -3.12 -7.71 -4.14
C PHE A 120 -2.65 -8.97 -3.40
N GLY A 121 -2.92 -10.13 -4.03
CA GLY A 121 -2.57 -11.44 -3.49
C GLY A 121 -3.61 -12.00 -2.50
N THR A 122 -3.71 -13.33 -2.45
CA THR A 122 -4.68 -14.04 -1.61
C THR A 122 -4.35 -13.98 -0.11
N GLY A 123 -3.09 -13.65 0.23
CA GLY A 123 -2.58 -13.48 1.58
C GLY A 123 -2.53 -12.02 2.05
N THR A 124 -3.18 -11.10 1.36
CA THR A 124 -3.06 -9.65 1.63
C THR A 124 -1.61 -9.20 1.52
N ASP A 125 -0.98 -9.49 0.36
CA ASP A 125 0.47 -9.37 0.20
C ASP A 125 0.92 -7.93 -0.04
N LEU A 126 0.06 -7.09 -0.66
CA LEU A 126 0.28 -5.66 -0.85
C LEU A 126 -1.04 -4.91 -0.65
N GLU A 127 -1.02 -3.83 0.09
CA GLU A 127 -2.15 -2.91 0.30
C GLU A 127 -1.80 -1.49 -0.11
N ILE A 128 -2.76 -0.80 -0.72
CA ILE A 128 -2.70 0.64 -1.03
C ILE A 128 -3.99 1.27 -0.52
N PHE A 129 -3.91 2.27 0.35
CA PHE A 129 -5.07 2.94 0.95
C PHE A 129 -4.73 4.29 1.57
N HIS A 130 -5.75 5.06 1.90
CA HIS A 130 -5.66 6.25 2.75
C HIS A 130 -6.11 5.88 4.17
N ASP A 131 -5.20 5.99 5.14
CA ASP A 131 -5.47 5.63 6.55
C ASP A 131 -5.91 6.87 7.33
N THR A 132 -7.07 6.79 7.94
CA THR A 132 -7.60 7.83 8.85
C THR A 132 -7.69 7.33 10.29
N THR A 133 -7.26 6.09 10.58
CA THR A 133 -7.29 5.51 11.92
C THR A 133 -6.22 6.13 12.81
N GLY A 134 -6.50 6.27 14.10
CA GLY A 134 -5.53 6.79 15.07
C GLY A 134 -5.20 8.28 14.96
N GLY A 135 -5.97 9.05 14.19
CA GLY A 135 -5.76 10.51 14.02
C GLY A 135 -4.70 10.87 12.99
N GLY A 136 -4.21 9.89 12.23
CA GLY A 136 -3.37 10.07 11.04
C GLY A 136 -4.20 10.39 9.78
N THR A 137 -3.53 10.93 8.76
CA THR A 137 -4.06 11.13 7.41
C THR A 137 -2.97 10.73 6.42
N ASP A 138 -2.61 9.45 6.45
CA ASP A 138 -1.47 8.95 5.71
C ASP A 138 -1.90 8.16 4.47
N ASN A 139 -1.21 8.39 3.36
CA ASN A 139 -1.33 7.53 2.18
C ASN A 139 -0.31 6.40 2.29
N ILE A 140 -0.78 5.18 2.36
CA ILE A 140 0.03 4.00 2.67
C ILE A 140 0.14 3.07 1.48
N ILE A 141 1.36 2.61 1.20
CA ILE A 141 1.67 1.45 0.36
C ILE A 141 2.47 0.50 1.24
N GLN A 142 1.91 -0.64 1.60
CA GLN A 142 2.54 -1.56 2.55
C GLN A 142 2.41 -3.03 2.16
N THR A 143 3.35 -3.83 2.65
CA THR A 143 3.28 -5.29 2.67
C THR A 143 3.01 -5.72 4.11
N PRO A 144 1.75 -6.07 4.48
CA PRO A 144 1.41 -6.42 5.87
C PRO A 144 2.13 -7.67 6.37
N ASN A 145 2.51 -8.55 5.46
CA ASN A 145 3.24 -9.76 5.79
C ASN A 145 4.73 -9.47 6.00
N VAL A 146 5.25 -9.79 7.18
CA VAL A 146 6.64 -9.54 7.59
C VAL A 146 7.71 -10.27 6.76
N SER A 147 7.30 -11.25 5.96
CA SER A 147 8.22 -12.01 5.09
C SER A 147 8.30 -11.47 3.66
N HIS A 148 7.57 -10.42 3.34
CA HIS A 148 7.49 -9.87 1.99
C HIS A 148 8.27 -8.56 1.86
N ASN A 149 8.84 -8.33 0.68
CA ASN A 149 9.55 -7.09 0.34
C ASN A 149 8.73 -6.26 -0.65
N LEU A 150 8.60 -4.97 -0.40
CA LEU A 150 8.16 -4.02 -1.42
C LEU A 150 9.35 -3.71 -2.34
N ARG A 151 9.26 -4.11 -3.62
CA ARG A 151 10.29 -3.85 -4.62
C ARG A 151 9.81 -2.81 -5.63
N LEU A 152 10.45 -1.66 -5.64
CA LEU A 152 10.27 -0.65 -6.69
C LEU A 152 11.34 -0.87 -7.76
N LYS A 153 10.93 -1.22 -8.99
CA LYS A 153 11.84 -1.45 -10.12
C LYS A 153 11.61 -0.39 -11.18
N SER A 154 12.62 0.42 -11.42
CA SER A 154 12.62 1.46 -12.44
C SER A 154 14.07 1.82 -12.77
N ASP A 155 14.31 2.44 -13.90
CA ASP A 155 15.61 3.02 -14.24
C ASP A 155 15.96 4.19 -13.31
N SER A 156 14.94 4.86 -12.75
CA SER A 156 15.12 5.91 -11.76
C SER A 156 13.95 5.92 -10.78
N ILE A 157 14.26 6.05 -9.49
CA ILE A 157 13.29 6.28 -8.42
C ILE A 157 13.56 7.67 -7.85
N LEU A 158 12.53 8.53 -7.86
CA LEU A 158 12.61 9.90 -7.41
C LEU A 158 11.59 10.14 -6.30
N LEU A 159 12.05 10.57 -5.14
CA LEU A 159 11.21 11.03 -4.04
C LEU A 159 11.22 12.57 -4.03
N GLN A 160 10.05 13.16 -4.13
CA GLN A 160 9.88 14.62 -4.21
C GLN A 160 8.89 15.12 -3.18
N ALA A 161 9.13 16.33 -2.68
CA ALA A 161 8.12 17.08 -1.96
C ALA A 161 7.00 17.52 -2.93
N ARG A 162 5.84 17.90 -2.39
CA ARG A 162 4.67 18.36 -3.18
C ARG A 162 4.99 19.53 -4.14
N ASN A 163 5.95 20.39 -3.79
CA ASN A 163 6.40 21.50 -4.61
C ASN A 163 7.41 21.11 -5.71
N GLY A 164 7.67 19.81 -5.90
CA GLY A 164 8.61 19.27 -6.89
C GLY A 164 10.08 19.26 -6.44
N SER A 165 10.43 19.77 -5.25
CA SER A 165 11.79 19.71 -4.74
C SER A 165 12.21 18.26 -4.46
N SER A 166 13.40 17.87 -4.88
CA SER A 166 13.95 16.54 -4.64
C SER A 166 14.25 16.32 -3.15
N LEU A 167 13.85 15.16 -2.63
CA LEU A 167 14.19 14.65 -1.30
C LEU A 167 15.26 13.56 -1.42
N ALA A 168 15.05 12.61 -2.33
CA ALA A 168 16.02 11.57 -2.67
C ALA A 168 15.84 11.13 -4.12
N SER A 169 16.90 10.62 -4.74
CA SER A 169 16.85 9.96 -6.04
C SER A 169 17.80 8.77 -6.10
N PHE A 170 17.43 7.75 -6.87
CA PHE A 170 18.22 6.54 -7.10
C PHE A 170 18.15 6.25 -8.60
N SER A 171 19.28 6.31 -9.31
CA SER A 171 19.33 6.10 -10.76
C SER A 171 20.21 4.90 -11.10
N ASN A 172 19.74 4.05 -12.01
CA ASN A 172 20.51 2.93 -12.54
C ASN A 172 21.74 3.45 -13.33
N GLY A 173 22.93 3.03 -12.95
CA GLY A 173 24.19 3.52 -13.54
C GLY A 173 24.55 4.97 -13.21
N GLY A 174 23.80 5.61 -12.32
CA GLY A 174 24.02 6.98 -11.86
C GLY A 174 24.20 7.08 -10.36
N THR A 175 23.97 8.28 -9.82
CA THR A 175 24.12 8.57 -8.39
C THR A 175 22.85 8.20 -7.60
N ALA A 176 23.03 7.72 -6.36
CA ALA A 176 22.02 7.81 -5.31
C ALA A 176 22.24 9.14 -4.57
N THR A 177 21.19 9.92 -4.37
CA THR A 177 21.28 11.27 -3.80
C THR A 177 20.29 11.44 -2.67
N LEU A 178 20.70 12.06 -1.56
CA LEU A 178 19.83 12.62 -0.53
C LEU A 178 19.94 14.14 -0.58
N ALA A 179 18.80 14.82 -0.58
CA ALA A 179 18.73 16.27 -0.74
C ALA A 179 18.07 16.96 0.48
N TYR A 180 18.46 18.22 0.70
CA TYR A 180 17.79 19.14 1.62
C TYR A 180 17.40 20.40 0.85
N ALA A 181 16.11 20.76 0.94
CA ALA A 181 15.53 21.89 0.18
C ALA A 181 15.89 21.86 -1.32
N GLY A 182 15.83 20.66 -1.94
CA GLY A 182 16.12 20.43 -3.35
C GLY A 182 17.60 20.35 -3.71
N ASN A 183 18.52 20.62 -2.77
CA ASN A 183 19.98 20.61 -3.01
C ASN A 183 20.59 19.31 -2.48
N ALA A 184 21.36 18.60 -3.29
CA ALA A 184 22.07 17.39 -2.90
C ALA A 184 23.00 17.65 -1.72
N LYS A 185 22.93 16.81 -0.68
CA LYS A 185 23.80 16.82 0.51
C LYS A 185 24.70 15.61 0.60
N ILE A 186 24.21 14.47 0.15
CA ILE A 186 24.97 13.22 0.06
C ILE A 186 24.72 12.62 -1.30
N SER A 187 25.76 12.21 -2.01
CA SER A 187 25.66 11.52 -3.30
C SER A 187 26.67 10.38 -3.38
N THR A 188 26.29 9.28 -4.03
CA THR A 188 27.26 8.24 -4.40
C THR A 188 28.00 8.65 -5.67
N THR A 189 29.25 8.24 -5.79
CA THR A 189 30.07 8.37 -7.00
C THR A 189 30.64 6.99 -7.36
N ASN A 190 31.30 6.86 -8.51
CA ASN A 190 31.94 5.59 -8.87
C ASN A 190 33.14 5.22 -7.94
N THR A 191 33.62 6.16 -7.14
CA THR A 191 34.78 5.98 -6.24
C THR A 191 34.41 6.09 -4.75
N GLY A 192 33.17 6.41 -4.42
CA GLY A 192 32.76 6.54 -3.01
C GLY A 192 31.53 7.42 -2.78
N ILE A 193 31.56 8.19 -1.71
CA ILE A 193 30.49 9.10 -1.28
C ILE A 193 31.01 10.53 -1.31
N GLN A 194 30.22 11.42 -1.89
CA GLN A 194 30.44 12.87 -1.84
C GLN A 194 29.40 13.50 -0.89
N THR A 195 29.88 14.41 -0.03
CA THR A 195 29.04 15.27 0.81
C THR A 195 29.18 16.73 0.37
N THR A 196 28.08 17.49 0.44
CA THR A 196 28.08 18.93 0.18
C THR A 196 27.74 19.68 1.45
N GLY A 197 28.70 20.43 1.96
CA GLY A 197 28.64 21.15 3.24
C GLY A 197 29.44 20.43 4.34
N THR A 198 29.08 20.73 5.58
CA THR A 198 29.80 20.24 6.75
C THR A 198 29.44 18.80 7.08
N VAL A 199 30.42 17.94 7.36
CA VAL A 199 30.24 16.63 7.95
C VAL A 199 30.38 16.72 9.47
N ASN A 200 29.28 16.49 10.18
CA ASN A 200 29.25 16.48 11.64
C ASN A 200 29.01 15.03 12.12
N ILE A 201 29.83 14.54 13.03
CA ILE A 201 29.71 13.20 13.59
C ILE A 201 29.11 13.29 14.99
N ASN A 202 27.86 12.85 15.12
CA ASN A 202 27.15 12.72 16.40
C ASN A 202 27.14 13.99 17.27
N GLY A 203 27.22 15.17 16.66
CA GLY A 203 27.36 16.43 17.41
C GLY A 203 28.72 16.59 18.13
N ALA A 204 29.58 15.57 18.08
CA ALA A 204 30.82 15.56 18.85
C ALA A 204 31.95 16.32 18.15
N TYR A 205 32.05 16.21 16.84
CA TYR A 205 33.05 16.94 16.06
C TYR A 205 32.64 17.13 14.61
N THR A 206 33.21 18.19 14.01
CA THR A 206 32.93 18.66 12.65
C THR A 206 34.21 18.63 11.85
N PHE A 207 34.16 18.00 10.67
CA PHE A 207 35.31 17.96 9.74
C PHE A 207 35.45 19.31 9.01
N PRO A 208 36.71 19.70 8.67
CA PRO A 208 36.95 20.85 7.80
C PRO A 208 36.26 20.67 6.44
N THR A 209 35.83 21.76 5.83
CA THR A 209 35.21 21.77 4.48
C THR A 209 36.24 22.07 3.38
N SER A 210 37.45 22.43 3.73
CA SER A 210 38.57 22.63 2.82
C SER A 210 39.71 21.67 3.14
N ASP A 211 40.47 21.33 2.12
CA ASP A 211 41.69 20.53 2.28
C ASP A 211 42.78 21.33 3.01
N GLY A 212 43.71 20.60 3.66
CA GLY A 212 44.89 21.16 4.24
C GLY A 212 46.04 21.33 3.20
N THR A 213 47.20 21.77 3.64
CA THR A 213 48.39 21.81 2.84
C THR A 213 49.31 20.61 3.11
N THR A 214 50.34 20.38 2.27
CA THR A 214 51.30 19.30 2.44
C THR A 214 51.90 19.31 3.85
N ASN A 215 51.98 18.14 4.49
CA ASN A 215 52.50 17.90 5.84
C ASN A 215 51.64 18.39 7.00
N GLN A 216 50.45 18.85 6.75
CA GLN A 216 49.49 19.12 7.83
C GLN A 216 48.83 17.82 8.33
N ILE A 217 48.43 17.83 9.60
CA ILE A 217 47.67 16.75 10.27
C ILE A 217 46.33 17.28 10.70
N LEU A 218 45.33 16.38 10.78
CA LEU A 218 44.03 16.71 11.33
C LEU A 218 44.08 16.63 12.86
N GLU A 219 43.79 17.75 13.52
CA GLU A 219 43.87 17.88 14.98
C GLU A 219 42.52 18.32 15.54
N THR A 220 42.20 17.86 16.75
CA THR A 220 41.04 18.29 17.50
C THR A 220 41.39 19.42 18.47
N ASN A 221 40.51 20.42 18.60
CA ASN A 221 40.67 21.48 19.61
C ASN A 221 40.10 21.07 20.99
N GLY A 222 39.63 19.83 21.16
CA GLY A 222 39.00 19.35 22.40
C GLY A 222 37.56 19.87 22.62
N SER A 223 37.01 20.69 21.70
CA SER A 223 35.68 21.31 21.79
C SER A 223 34.83 21.02 20.54
N GLY A 224 35.08 19.92 19.86
CA GLY A 224 34.24 19.44 18.76
C GLY A 224 34.64 20.00 17.37
N THR A 225 35.74 20.72 17.24
CA THR A 225 36.25 21.19 15.95
C THR A 225 37.50 20.43 15.55
N LEU A 226 37.54 19.95 14.31
CA LEU A 226 38.71 19.38 13.67
C LEU A 226 39.28 20.43 12.70
N SER A 227 40.62 20.61 12.68
CA SER A 227 41.30 21.51 11.78
C SER A 227 42.62 20.91 11.28
N PHE A 228 43.08 21.36 10.11
CA PHE A 228 44.41 21.03 9.64
C PHE A 228 45.43 21.95 10.31
N VAL A 229 46.46 21.37 10.97
CA VAL A 229 47.54 22.08 11.60
C VAL A 229 48.89 21.57 11.08
N ASP A 230 49.90 22.37 11.13
CA ASP A 230 51.23 21.96 10.72
C ASP A 230 51.73 20.84 11.64
N LYS A 231 52.28 19.80 11.04
CA LYS A 231 52.88 18.72 11.80
C LYS A 231 53.98 19.29 12.70
N PRO A 232 53.96 19.02 14.01
CA PRO A 232 55.02 19.47 14.89
C PRO A 232 56.40 19.09 14.33
N ALA A 233 57.35 20.00 14.38
CA ALA A 233 58.71 19.69 13.99
C ALA A 233 59.17 18.45 14.77
N ALA A 234 59.79 17.51 14.10
CA ALA A 234 60.38 16.37 14.78
C ALA A 234 61.38 16.91 15.82
N GLY A 235 61.02 16.83 17.09
CA GLY A 235 61.95 17.11 18.19
C GLY A 235 63.15 16.19 18.08
N ALA A 236 64.29 16.59 18.62
CA ALA A 236 65.44 15.70 18.75
C ALA A 236 64.95 14.38 19.38
N SER A 237 65.36 13.21 18.80
CA SER A 237 65.01 11.92 19.38
C SER A 237 65.48 11.92 20.86
N GLU A 238 64.71 11.22 21.73
CA GLU A 238 65.10 11.15 23.15
C GLU A 238 66.56 10.75 23.32
N GLY A 239 67.07 9.90 22.46
CA GLY A 239 68.48 9.54 22.44
C GLY A 239 69.44 10.70 22.12
N PHE A 240 69.04 11.63 21.24
CA PHE A 240 69.82 12.83 20.93
C PHE A 240 69.73 13.86 22.07
N ALA A 241 68.57 14.03 22.68
CA ALA A 241 68.39 14.89 23.84
C ALA A 241 69.22 14.40 25.07
N VAL A 242 69.18 13.08 25.31
CA VAL A 242 70.00 12.46 26.37
C VAL A 242 71.52 12.58 26.07
N ALA A 243 71.92 12.41 24.81
CA ALA A 243 73.32 12.59 24.40
C ALA A 243 73.84 14.05 24.59
N MET A 244 73.01 15.02 24.30
CA MET A 244 73.26 16.44 24.58
C MET A 244 73.33 16.74 26.08
N ALA A 245 72.45 16.14 26.89
CA ALA A 245 72.49 16.31 28.32
C ALA A 245 73.68 15.66 29.05
N ILE A 246 74.29 14.61 28.46
CA ILE A 246 75.47 13.92 28.96
C ILE A 246 76.75 14.65 28.52
N ALA A 247 76.71 15.41 27.43
CA ALA A 247 77.86 16.15 26.90
C ALA A 247 78.12 17.52 27.51
N LEU A 248 77.18 17.98 28.42
CA LEU A 248 77.30 19.20 29.26
C LEU A 248 77.72 18.83 30.67
#